data_60b935d89adbcbd52f0f8cbefb18c9f5
#
_entry.id   60b935d89adbcbd52f0f8cbefb18c9f5
#
_cell.length_a   1.000
_cell.length_b   1.000
_cell.length_c   1.000
_cell.angle_alpha   90.00
_cell.angle_beta   90.00
_cell.angle_gamma   90.00
#
_symmetry.space_group_name_H-M   'P 1'
#
loop_
_entity.id
_entity.type
_entity.pdbx_description
1 polymer ?
#
loop_
_entity_poly.entity_id
_entity_poly.type
_entity_poly.pdbx_seq_one_letter_code
_entity_poly.pdbx_strand_id
1 'polypeptide(L)'
;MQVPRLAVVPGQPRGRARLLDRLPAAEVLAVDADPVLLTLGQHALAGPGSRPAWLDADFRDPGWVAGAPGRWDAAVSTTALHWLPAERLPGFYAEVAGLLRPGGVFVDGDHLGFGPAEPGLTELAERLRAGWDERTPAPPAEDWDGWWRALEQEPELAAAFAERQRRRHEHPPTAVESSRLDSHRDALHAAGFAEVGTVWQRADDRVLVAVR
;
A
#
# COMPACT_ATOMS: atom_id res chain seq x y z
N MET A 1 -12.91 18.13 19.41
CA MET A 1 -12.88 17.38 18.14
C MET A 1 -11.62 16.52 18.16
N GLN A 2 -11.75 15.23 18.06
CA GLN A 2 -10.59 14.31 18.14
C GLN A 2 -9.79 14.41 16.83
N VAL A 3 -8.47 14.50 16.92
CA VAL A 3 -7.57 14.50 15.75
C VAL A 3 -7.59 13.11 15.13
N PRO A 4 -7.90 12.96 13.83
CA PRO A 4 -7.92 11.64 13.19
C PRO A 4 -6.49 11.07 13.10
N ARG A 5 -6.37 9.77 13.38
CA ARG A 5 -5.10 9.04 13.32
C ARG A 5 -5.14 8.04 12.17
N LEU A 6 -4.19 8.13 11.26
CA LEU A 6 -4.14 7.39 10.01
C LEU A 6 -2.83 6.61 9.90
N ALA A 7 -2.90 5.29 9.86
CA ALA A 7 -1.78 4.45 9.46
C ALA A 7 -1.78 4.35 7.92
N VAL A 8 -0.70 4.72 7.29
CA VAL A 8 -0.55 4.68 5.83
C VAL A 8 0.52 3.69 5.46
N VAL A 9 0.11 2.64 4.75
CA VAL A 9 1.01 1.68 4.10
C VAL A 9 1.40 2.27 2.74
N PRO A 10 2.64 2.62 2.51
CA PRO A 10 2.99 3.33 1.30
C PRO A 10 3.12 2.45 0.06
N GLY A 11 2.58 2.96 -1.02
CA GLY A 11 3.02 2.66 -2.37
C GLY A 11 3.80 3.84 -2.92
N GLN A 12 3.18 4.98 -3.18
CA GLN A 12 3.85 6.15 -3.76
C GLN A 12 3.76 7.39 -2.86
N PRO A 13 4.82 8.25 -2.80
CA PRO A 13 4.84 9.48 -1.98
C PRO A 13 3.69 10.44 -2.24
N ARG A 14 3.17 10.46 -3.48
CA ARG A 14 2.07 11.36 -3.91
C ARG A 14 0.75 11.11 -3.19
N GLY A 15 0.45 9.88 -2.78
CA GLY A 15 -0.78 9.55 -2.05
C GLY A 15 -0.83 10.21 -0.68
N ARG A 16 0.28 10.26 0.02
CA ARG A 16 0.40 10.86 1.37
C ARG A 16 0.28 12.37 1.37
N ALA A 17 0.93 13.05 0.43
CA ALA A 17 0.79 14.50 0.29
C ALA A 17 -0.67 14.89 0.12
N ARG A 18 -1.41 14.19 -0.75
CA ARG A 18 -2.85 14.42 -0.96
C ARG A 18 -3.70 14.15 0.28
N LEU A 19 -3.32 13.16 1.09
CA LEU A 19 -4.04 12.87 2.33
C LEU A 19 -3.86 13.99 3.35
N LEU A 20 -2.64 14.46 3.57
CA LEU A 20 -2.33 15.57 4.47
C LEU A 20 -2.90 16.89 4.00
N ASP A 21 -2.95 17.13 2.69
CA ASP A 21 -3.62 18.31 2.12
C ASP A 21 -5.12 18.33 2.43
N ARG A 22 -5.76 17.18 2.47
CA ARG A 22 -7.19 17.03 2.77
C ARG A 22 -7.49 16.96 4.27
N LEU A 23 -6.55 16.46 5.06
CA LEU A 23 -6.67 16.24 6.50
C LEU A 23 -5.45 16.85 7.23
N PRO A 24 -5.28 18.18 7.21
CA PRO A 24 -4.06 18.83 7.71
C PRO A 24 -3.84 18.67 9.22
N ALA A 25 -4.87 18.29 9.96
CA ALA A 25 -4.79 18.04 11.41
C ALA A 25 -4.59 16.53 11.73
N ALA A 26 -4.49 15.64 10.73
CA ALA A 26 -4.36 14.22 10.99
C ALA A 26 -2.97 13.86 11.52
N GLU A 27 -2.93 12.97 12.51
CA GLU A 27 -1.70 12.24 12.83
C GLU A 27 -1.53 11.10 11.83
N VAL A 28 -0.39 11.07 11.14
CA VAL A 28 -0.10 10.06 10.13
C VAL A 28 1.13 9.27 10.52
N LEU A 29 1.01 7.94 10.50
CA LEU A 29 2.13 7.00 10.57
C LEU A 29 2.32 6.39 9.19
N ALA A 30 3.49 6.59 8.62
CA ALA A 30 3.90 5.98 7.37
C ALA A 30 4.77 4.75 7.65
N VAL A 31 4.41 3.61 7.08
CA VAL A 31 5.11 2.33 7.33
C VAL A 31 5.61 1.78 5.99
N ASP A 32 6.90 1.52 5.85
CA ASP A 32 7.51 0.92 4.65
C ASP A 32 8.72 0.08 5.04
N ALA A 33 9.02 -0.93 4.23
CA ALA A 33 10.24 -1.73 4.36
C ALA A 33 11.37 -1.27 3.43
N ASP A 34 11.07 -0.42 2.44
CA ASP A 34 12.06 0.03 1.47
C ASP A 34 12.77 1.30 1.96
N PRO A 35 14.08 1.24 2.27
CA PRO A 35 14.81 2.38 2.82
C PRO A 35 14.90 3.56 1.85
N VAL A 36 14.84 3.32 0.52
CA VAL A 36 14.82 4.41 -0.48
C VAL A 36 13.49 5.15 -0.41
N LEU A 37 12.36 4.42 -0.36
CA LEU A 37 11.04 5.02 -0.27
C LEU A 37 10.83 5.76 1.07
N LEU A 38 11.35 5.22 2.17
CA LEU A 38 11.36 5.90 3.46
C LEU A 38 12.14 7.22 3.40
N THR A 39 13.35 7.20 2.85
CA THR A 39 14.20 8.40 2.72
C THR A 39 13.54 9.45 1.85
N LEU A 40 13.02 9.06 0.69
CA LEU A 40 12.29 9.97 -0.21
C LEU A 40 11.06 10.59 0.45
N GLY A 41 10.27 9.77 1.14
CA GLY A 41 9.10 10.24 1.84
C GLY A 41 9.43 11.23 2.96
N GLN A 42 10.49 10.98 3.73
CA GLN A 42 10.98 11.88 4.76
C GLN A 42 11.41 13.23 4.20
N HIS A 43 12.15 13.24 3.08
CA HIS A 43 12.56 14.48 2.41
C HIS A 43 11.39 15.24 1.80
N ALA A 44 10.49 14.53 1.10
CA ALA A 44 9.34 15.15 0.43
C ALA A 44 8.33 15.78 1.40
N LEU A 45 8.27 15.31 2.64
CA LEU A 45 7.33 15.77 3.67
C LEU A 45 8.02 16.50 4.84
N ALA A 46 9.25 16.98 4.62
CA ALA A 46 10.04 17.70 5.64
C ALA A 46 9.56 19.14 5.91
N GLY A 47 8.52 19.63 5.25
CA GLY A 47 8.01 21.01 5.37
C GLY A 47 7.39 21.36 6.74
N PRO A 48 7.19 22.66 7.02
CA PRO A 48 6.47 23.10 8.21
C PRO A 48 4.99 22.68 8.11
N GLY A 49 4.51 21.98 9.11
CA GLY A 49 3.15 21.44 9.18
C GLY A 49 3.13 20.08 9.84
N SER A 50 2.17 19.23 9.49
CA SER A 50 2.10 17.88 10.02
C SER A 50 3.28 17.05 9.51
N ARG A 51 4.16 16.63 10.42
CA ARG A 51 5.23 15.68 10.11
C ARG A 51 4.69 14.27 10.35
N PRO A 52 4.55 13.41 9.32
CA PRO A 52 4.22 12.03 9.55
C PRO A 52 5.31 11.36 10.38
N ALA A 53 4.91 10.51 11.30
CA ALA A 53 5.84 9.55 11.89
C ALA A 53 6.18 8.48 10.85
N TRP A 54 7.39 7.94 10.93
CA TRP A 54 7.89 6.94 9.99
C TRP A 54 8.24 5.67 10.76
N LEU A 55 7.80 4.55 10.25
CA LEU A 55 8.13 3.23 10.77
C LEU A 55 8.76 2.39 9.65
N ASP A 56 10.02 2.01 9.89
CA ASP A 56 10.71 1.03 9.05
C ASP A 56 10.29 -0.35 9.52
N ALA A 57 9.42 -1.01 8.75
CA ALA A 57 8.91 -2.33 9.09
C ALA A 57 8.44 -3.09 7.85
N ASP A 58 8.69 -4.40 7.86
CA ASP A 58 8.28 -5.33 6.81
C ASP A 58 6.98 -6.04 7.22
N PHE A 59 5.94 -5.95 6.40
CA PHE A 59 4.67 -6.62 6.67
C PHE A 59 4.74 -8.15 6.54
N ARG A 60 5.81 -8.68 5.95
CA ARG A 60 6.09 -10.12 5.96
C ARG A 60 6.41 -10.62 7.35
N ASP A 61 6.98 -9.77 8.20
CA ASP A 61 7.31 -10.08 9.58
C ASP A 61 6.09 -9.84 10.49
N PRO A 62 5.68 -10.82 11.30
CA PRO A 62 4.63 -10.61 12.28
C PRO A 62 5.09 -9.65 13.38
N GLY A 63 4.14 -8.89 13.93
CA GLY A 63 4.42 -7.99 15.05
C GLY A 63 4.92 -6.60 14.66
N TRP A 64 4.94 -6.23 13.38
CA TRP A 64 5.27 -4.87 12.92
C TRP A 64 4.42 -3.79 13.62
N VAL A 65 3.22 -4.15 14.05
CA VAL A 65 2.29 -3.29 14.79
C VAL A 65 2.81 -2.80 16.13
N ALA A 66 3.84 -3.44 16.69
CA ALA A 66 4.47 -2.97 17.93
C ALA A 66 5.09 -1.57 17.78
N GLY A 67 5.48 -1.19 16.56
CA GLY A 67 5.97 0.14 16.22
C GLY A 67 4.86 1.18 15.98
N ALA A 68 3.59 0.77 15.99
CA ALA A 68 2.42 1.61 15.71
C ALA A 68 1.47 1.71 16.93
N PRO A 69 1.89 2.32 18.05
CA PRO A 69 1.15 2.28 19.30
C PRO A 69 -0.19 3.01 19.24
N GLY A 70 -1.13 2.56 20.04
CA GLY A 70 -2.46 3.17 20.21
C GLY A 70 -3.52 2.61 19.26
N ARG A 71 -4.61 3.35 19.12
CA ARG A 71 -5.73 3.02 18.23
C ARG A 71 -5.82 4.03 17.10
N TRP A 72 -6.10 3.53 15.91
CA TRP A 72 -6.13 4.31 14.68
C TRP A 72 -7.55 4.38 14.13
N ASP A 73 -7.90 5.50 13.49
CA ASP A 73 -9.19 5.72 12.85
C ASP A 73 -9.28 5.04 11.49
N ALA A 74 -8.16 5.04 10.76
CA ALA A 74 -8.07 4.35 9.49
C ALA A 74 -6.66 3.79 9.25
N ALA A 75 -6.59 2.76 8.39
CA ALA A 75 -5.38 2.30 7.74
C ALA A 75 -5.59 2.31 6.23
N VAL A 76 -4.60 2.81 5.49
CA VAL A 76 -4.69 2.99 4.04
C VAL A 76 -3.48 2.33 3.38
N SER A 77 -3.71 1.50 2.39
CA SER A 77 -2.70 0.88 1.54
C SER A 77 -2.91 1.30 0.08
N THR A 78 -1.83 1.49 -0.68
CA THR A 78 -1.90 1.68 -2.12
C THR A 78 -0.75 0.97 -2.82
N THR A 79 -1.06 0.07 -3.77
CA THR A 79 -0.08 -0.65 -4.60
C THR A 79 1.07 -1.28 -3.80
N ALA A 80 0.74 -1.86 -2.65
CA ALA A 80 1.73 -2.42 -1.73
C ALA A 80 1.44 -3.87 -1.32
N LEU A 81 0.17 -4.22 -1.12
CA LEU A 81 -0.18 -5.53 -0.59
C LEU A 81 -0.07 -6.64 -1.64
N HIS A 82 -0.03 -6.32 -2.92
CA HIS A 82 0.27 -7.31 -3.96
C HIS A 82 1.69 -7.90 -3.88
N TRP A 83 2.57 -7.30 -3.08
CA TRP A 83 3.90 -7.84 -2.76
C TRP A 83 3.89 -8.80 -1.56
N LEU A 84 2.76 -8.90 -0.85
CA LEU A 84 2.64 -9.73 0.34
C LEU A 84 2.22 -11.16 -0.07
N PRO A 85 2.92 -12.22 0.40
CA PRO A 85 2.51 -13.59 0.15
C PRO A 85 1.08 -13.86 0.64
N ALA A 86 0.29 -14.59 -0.14
CA ALA A 86 -1.12 -14.83 0.14
C ALA A 86 -1.35 -15.48 1.52
N GLU A 87 -0.45 -16.35 1.95
CA GLU A 87 -0.48 -16.99 3.27
C GLU A 87 -0.27 -16.01 4.43
N ARG A 88 0.32 -14.84 4.16
CA ARG A 88 0.55 -13.79 5.16
C ARG A 88 -0.67 -12.87 5.35
N LEU A 89 -1.54 -12.76 4.34
CA LEU A 89 -2.71 -11.85 4.36
C LEU A 89 -3.59 -12.01 5.61
N PRO A 90 -3.98 -13.22 6.07
CA PRO A 90 -4.82 -13.37 7.26
C PRO A 90 -4.16 -12.78 8.51
N GLY A 91 -2.87 -13.02 8.72
CA GLY A 91 -2.11 -12.47 9.84
C GLY A 91 -1.97 -10.95 9.76
N PHE A 92 -1.65 -10.42 8.58
CA PHE A 92 -1.56 -8.98 8.34
C PHE A 92 -2.90 -8.28 8.64
N TYR A 93 -4.02 -8.80 8.15
CA TYR A 93 -5.33 -8.18 8.42
C TYR A 93 -5.77 -8.31 9.86
N ALA A 94 -5.42 -9.39 10.55
CA ALA A 94 -5.65 -9.51 12.01
C ALA A 94 -4.86 -8.43 12.79
N GLU A 95 -3.63 -8.16 12.39
CA GLU A 95 -2.81 -7.09 12.96
C GLU A 95 -3.43 -5.70 12.68
N VAL A 96 -3.85 -5.44 11.43
CA VAL A 96 -4.55 -4.19 11.07
C VAL A 96 -5.84 -4.03 11.85
N ALA A 97 -6.66 -5.09 11.98
CA ALA A 97 -7.85 -5.07 12.82
C ALA A 97 -7.51 -4.73 14.27
N GLY A 98 -6.41 -5.29 14.79
CA GLY A 98 -5.91 -4.96 16.14
C GLY A 98 -5.54 -3.50 16.32
N LEU A 99 -5.01 -2.83 15.29
CA LEU A 99 -4.65 -1.42 15.30
C LEU A 99 -5.87 -0.50 15.24
N LEU A 100 -6.89 -0.86 14.47
CA LEU A 100 -8.06 -0.01 14.28
C LEU A 100 -8.95 0.01 15.52
N ARG A 101 -9.58 1.17 15.78
CA ARG A 101 -10.68 1.25 16.74
C ARG A 101 -11.96 0.59 16.18
N PRO A 102 -12.94 0.22 17.02
CA PRO A 102 -14.25 -0.17 16.53
C PRO A 102 -14.85 0.90 15.61
N GLY A 103 -15.37 0.50 14.45
CA GLY A 103 -15.81 1.42 13.39
C GLY A 103 -14.67 2.09 12.62
N GLY A 104 -13.43 1.71 12.87
CA GLY A 104 -12.28 2.13 12.06
C GLY A 104 -12.30 1.50 10.68
N VAL A 105 -11.64 2.12 9.71
CA VAL A 105 -11.73 1.75 8.30
C VAL A 105 -10.36 1.34 7.76
N PHE A 106 -10.32 0.23 7.03
CA PHE A 106 -9.19 -0.13 6.18
C PHE A 106 -9.54 0.16 4.72
N VAL A 107 -8.60 0.75 3.99
CA VAL A 107 -8.74 1.06 2.56
C VAL A 107 -7.53 0.53 1.82
N ASP A 108 -7.75 -0.23 0.76
CA ASP A 108 -6.69 -0.73 -0.13
C ASP A 108 -6.99 -0.39 -1.59
N GLY A 109 -6.09 0.37 -2.21
CA GLY A 109 -6.12 0.66 -3.64
C GLY A 109 -5.04 -0.13 -4.34
N ASP A 110 -5.41 -1.24 -5.01
CA ASP A 110 -4.44 -2.15 -5.60
C ASP A 110 -4.97 -2.85 -6.85
N HIS A 111 -4.06 -3.56 -7.53
CA HIS A 111 -4.38 -4.50 -8.59
C HIS A 111 -4.90 -5.79 -7.95
N LEU A 112 -6.22 -5.91 -7.84
CA LEU A 112 -6.89 -7.07 -7.25
C LEU A 112 -7.58 -7.86 -8.36
N GLY A 113 -6.91 -8.90 -8.84
CA GLY A 113 -7.37 -9.73 -9.95
C GLY A 113 -8.65 -10.51 -9.64
N PHE A 114 -9.16 -11.15 -10.66
CA PHE A 114 -10.31 -12.06 -10.55
C PHE A 114 -9.87 -13.45 -10.07
N GLY A 115 -10.80 -14.20 -9.51
CA GLY A 115 -10.55 -15.56 -9.04
C GLY A 115 -10.35 -16.57 -10.20
N PRO A 116 -9.79 -17.75 -9.91
CA PRO A 116 -9.55 -18.79 -10.91
C PRO A 116 -10.86 -19.35 -11.51
N ALA A 117 -11.99 -19.13 -10.87
CA ALA A 117 -13.31 -19.48 -11.38
C ALA A 117 -13.85 -18.46 -12.40
N GLU A 118 -13.15 -17.34 -12.63
CA GLU A 118 -13.60 -16.21 -13.45
C GLU A 118 -12.62 -15.88 -14.59
N PRO A 119 -12.13 -16.87 -15.39
CA PRO A 119 -11.11 -16.62 -16.41
C PRO A 119 -11.61 -15.66 -17.50
N GLY A 120 -12.90 -15.70 -17.84
CA GLY A 120 -13.49 -14.78 -18.82
C GLY A 120 -13.49 -13.32 -18.37
N LEU A 121 -13.60 -13.05 -17.06
CA LEU A 121 -13.48 -11.69 -16.52
C LEU A 121 -12.04 -11.20 -16.55
N THR A 122 -11.08 -12.08 -16.27
CA THR A 122 -9.65 -11.76 -16.39
C THR A 122 -9.32 -11.33 -17.82
N GLU A 123 -9.71 -12.14 -18.83
CA GLU A 123 -9.49 -11.84 -20.23
C GLU A 123 -10.20 -10.54 -20.67
N LEU A 124 -11.43 -10.30 -20.17
CA LEU A 124 -12.14 -9.06 -20.45
C LEU A 124 -11.42 -7.85 -19.87
N ALA A 125 -10.93 -7.93 -18.64
CA ALA A 125 -10.18 -6.86 -17.99
C ALA A 125 -8.89 -6.51 -18.75
N GLU A 126 -8.14 -7.51 -19.21
CA GLU A 126 -6.94 -7.33 -20.03
C GLU A 126 -7.26 -6.60 -21.34
N ARG A 127 -8.31 -7.02 -22.06
CA ARG A 127 -8.75 -6.36 -23.30
C ARG A 127 -9.21 -4.92 -23.07
N LEU A 128 -9.92 -4.66 -21.98
CA LEU A 128 -10.35 -3.30 -21.63
C LEU A 128 -9.14 -2.41 -21.31
N ARG A 129 -8.16 -2.92 -20.58
CA ARG A 129 -6.93 -2.19 -20.25
C ARG A 129 -6.17 -1.83 -21.53
N ALA A 130 -5.89 -2.80 -22.40
CA ALA A 130 -5.24 -2.57 -23.68
C ALA A 130 -5.96 -1.50 -24.52
N GLY A 131 -7.30 -1.59 -24.64
CA GLY A 131 -8.08 -0.61 -25.38
C GLY A 131 -8.12 0.78 -24.72
N TRP A 132 -7.89 0.92 -23.43
CA TRP A 132 -7.75 2.24 -22.80
C TRP A 132 -6.37 2.84 -23.05
N ASP A 133 -5.32 2.05 -22.99
CA ASP A 133 -3.95 2.50 -23.25
C ASP A 133 -3.78 2.98 -24.68
N GLU A 134 -4.41 2.31 -25.65
CA GLU A 134 -4.46 2.76 -27.04
C GLU A 134 -5.19 4.10 -27.24
N ARG A 135 -6.31 4.32 -26.54
CA ARG A 135 -7.13 5.55 -26.66
C ARG A 135 -6.62 6.73 -25.87
N THR A 136 -5.89 6.45 -24.82
CA THR A 136 -5.35 7.48 -23.93
C THR A 136 -3.87 7.17 -23.71
N PRO A 137 -3.03 7.37 -24.73
CA PRO A 137 -1.59 7.21 -24.57
C PRO A 137 -1.17 8.08 -23.39
N ALA A 138 -0.64 7.46 -22.35
CA ALA A 138 -0.01 8.23 -21.29
C ALA A 138 1.04 9.12 -21.93
N PRO A 139 1.18 10.41 -21.52
CA PRO A 139 2.36 11.17 -21.89
C PRO A 139 3.58 10.29 -21.58
N PRO A 140 4.71 10.42 -22.32
CA PRO A 140 5.92 9.66 -22.02
C PRO A 140 6.32 9.94 -20.59
N ALA A 141 5.64 9.22 -19.69
CA ALA A 141 5.97 9.19 -18.28
C ALA A 141 7.25 8.37 -18.20
N GLU A 142 8.17 8.82 -17.40
CA GLU A 142 9.26 8.00 -16.93
C GLU A 142 8.66 6.65 -16.52
N ASP A 143 9.07 5.58 -17.21
CA ASP A 143 8.62 4.25 -16.82
C ASP A 143 9.15 3.91 -15.43
N TRP A 144 8.56 2.91 -14.79
CA TRP A 144 8.93 2.51 -13.43
C TRP A 144 10.42 2.22 -13.29
N ASP A 145 11.02 1.56 -14.27
CA ASP A 145 12.45 1.23 -14.27
C ASP A 145 13.31 2.47 -14.52
N GLY A 146 12.86 3.39 -15.36
CA GLY A 146 13.49 4.68 -15.58
C GLY A 146 13.51 5.53 -14.33
N TRP A 147 12.40 5.56 -13.59
CA TRP A 147 12.30 6.25 -12.32
C TRP A 147 13.31 5.69 -11.28
N TRP A 148 13.39 4.36 -11.12
CA TRP A 148 14.38 3.75 -10.24
C TRP A 148 15.81 4.05 -10.66
N ARG A 149 16.11 3.98 -11.95
CA ARG A 149 17.44 4.33 -12.49
C ARG A 149 17.82 5.79 -12.24
N ALA A 150 16.87 6.71 -12.33
CA ALA A 150 17.09 8.11 -12.01
C ALA A 150 17.43 8.28 -10.51
N LEU A 151 16.70 7.63 -9.62
CA LEU A 151 16.97 7.68 -8.18
C LEU A 151 18.34 7.09 -7.81
N GLU A 152 18.81 6.06 -8.50
CA GLU A 152 20.13 5.47 -8.26
C GLU A 152 21.29 6.44 -8.56
N GLN A 153 21.04 7.48 -9.37
CA GLN A 153 22.03 8.51 -9.67
C GLN A 153 22.09 9.61 -8.58
N GLU A 154 21.14 9.65 -7.66
CA GLU A 154 21.10 10.67 -6.61
C GLU A 154 22.07 10.33 -5.48
N PRO A 155 23.14 11.12 -5.26
CA PRO A 155 24.14 10.83 -4.23
C PRO A 155 23.56 10.76 -2.82
N GLU A 156 22.49 11.52 -2.53
CA GLU A 156 21.82 11.55 -1.25
C GLU A 156 21.11 10.23 -0.91
N LEU A 157 20.80 9.42 -1.93
CA LEU A 157 20.13 8.13 -1.78
C LEU A 157 21.10 6.93 -1.77
N ALA A 158 22.39 7.14 -2.02
CA ALA A 158 23.38 6.05 -2.16
C ALA A 158 23.38 5.10 -0.95
N ALA A 159 23.32 5.62 0.28
CA ALA A 159 23.28 4.80 1.49
C ALA A 159 21.98 3.99 1.59
N ALA A 160 20.84 4.58 1.21
CA ALA A 160 19.55 3.90 1.20
C ALA A 160 19.50 2.79 0.14
N PHE A 161 20.09 3.00 -1.03
CA PHE A 161 20.22 1.97 -2.06
C PHE A 161 21.12 0.80 -1.62
N ALA A 162 22.24 1.08 -0.96
CA ALA A 162 23.10 0.02 -0.40
C ALA A 162 22.34 -0.84 0.63
N GLU A 163 21.59 -0.20 1.51
CA GLU A 163 20.75 -0.89 2.49
C GLU A 163 19.63 -1.70 1.83
N ARG A 164 18.98 -1.15 0.79
CA ARG A 164 17.96 -1.85 0.01
C ARG A 164 18.51 -3.11 -0.65
N GLN A 165 19.71 -3.03 -1.21
CA GLN A 165 20.37 -4.20 -1.82
C GLN A 165 20.70 -5.26 -0.77
N ARG A 166 21.18 -4.86 0.43
CA ARG A 166 21.44 -5.76 1.55
C ARG A 166 20.17 -6.51 1.95
N ARG A 167 19.05 -5.78 2.18
CA ARG A 167 17.75 -6.37 2.55
C ARG A 167 17.22 -7.34 1.49
N ARG A 168 17.37 -6.98 0.21
CA ARG A 168 16.96 -7.86 -0.91
C ARG A 168 17.80 -9.13 -1.01
N HIS A 169 19.04 -9.08 -0.60
CA HIS A 169 19.92 -10.25 -0.55
C HIS A 169 19.53 -11.18 0.60
N GLU A 170 19.20 -10.63 1.76
CA GLU A 170 18.77 -11.37 2.95
C GLU A 170 17.34 -11.94 2.79
N HIS A 171 16.46 -11.17 2.15
CA HIS A 171 15.06 -11.51 1.92
C HIS A 171 14.70 -11.27 0.44
N PRO A 172 15.09 -12.19 -0.45
CA PRO A 172 14.80 -12.03 -1.88
C PRO A 172 13.29 -11.91 -2.11
N PRO A 173 12.88 -11.07 -3.09
CA PRO A 173 11.48 -10.97 -3.44
C PRO A 173 10.96 -12.34 -3.88
N THR A 174 9.94 -12.82 -3.21
CA THR A 174 9.23 -14.04 -3.62
C THR A 174 8.37 -13.71 -4.83
N ALA A 175 8.30 -14.61 -5.81
CA ALA A 175 7.30 -14.49 -6.85
C ALA A 175 5.92 -14.53 -6.18
N VAL A 176 5.23 -13.40 -6.18
CA VAL A 176 3.91 -13.31 -5.58
C VAL A 176 2.90 -13.72 -6.64
N GLU A 177 2.07 -14.70 -6.33
CA GLU A 177 0.87 -14.97 -7.13
C GLU A 177 0.05 -13.68 -7.19
N SER A 178 -0.51 -13.39 -8.36
CA SER A 178 -1.32 -12.19 -8.56
C SER A 178 -2.32 -12.00 -7.43
N SER A 179 -2.30 -10.86 -6.80
CA SER A 179 -3.22 -10.50 -5.72
C SER A 179 -4.66 -10.62 -6.20
N ARG A 180 -5.50 -11.33 -5.47
CA ARG A 180 -6.88 -11.61 -5.87
C ARG A 180 -7.86 -10.99 -4.88
N LEU A 181 -8.93 -10.41 -5.43
CA LEU A 181 -9.97 -9.77 -4.63
C LEU A 181 -10.61 -10.73 -3.61
N ASP A 182 -10.90 -11.97 -4.02
CA ASP A 182 -11.50 -12.98 -3.17
C ASP A 182 -10.62 -13.30 -1.94
N SER A 183 -9.32 -13.50 -2.14
CA SER A 183 -8.36 -13.77 -1.07
C SER A 183 -8.30 -12.64 -0.05
N HIS A 184 -8.30 -11.38 -0.51
CA HIS A 184 -8.29 -10.22 0.36
C HIS A 184 -9.60 -10.11 1.15
N ARG A 185 -10.76 -10.30 0.50
CA ARG A 185 -12.08 -10.25 1.17
C ARG A 185 -12.21 -11.32 2.24
N ASP A 186 -11.83 -12.55 1.91
CA ASP A 186 -11.90 -13.69 2.86
C ASP A 186 -11.01 -13.45 4.06
N ALA A 187 -9.77 -12.98 3.84
CA ALA A 187 -8.84 -12.66 4.92
C ALA A 187 -9.32 -11.49 5.80
N LEU A 188 -9.94 -10.46 5.23
CA LEU A 188 -10.54 -9.35 5.98
C LEU A 188 -11.72 -9.82 6.85
N HIS A 189 -12.63 -10.62 6.30
CA HIS A 189 -13.73 -11.18 7.08
C HIS A 189 -13.23 -12.09 8.22
N ALA A 190 -12.23 -12.93 7.94
CA ALA A 190 -11.59 -13.78 8.95
C ALA A 190 -10.91 -12.96 10.06
N ALA A 191 -10.39 -11.76 9.73
CA ALA A 191 -9.80 -10.82 10.69
C ALA A 191 -10.84 -10.03 11.53
N GLY A 192 -12.14 -10.22 11.26
CA GLY A 192 -13.24 -9.61 12.03
C GLY A 192 -13.72 -8.26 11.51
N PHE A 193 -13.43 -7.91 10.25
CA PHE A 193 -14.07 -6.77 9.60
C PHE A 193 -15.53 -7.13 9.29
N ALA A 194 -16.46 -6.28 9.75
CA ALA A 194 -17.90 -6.52 9.63
C ALA A 194 -18.41 -6.34 8.21
N GLU A 195 -17.87 -5.34 7.50
CA GLU A 195 -18.25 -5.00 6.15
C GLU A 195 -17.00 -4.93 5.26
N VAL A 196 -17.06 -5.56 4.09
CA VAL A 196 -15.98 -5.53 3.10
C VAL A 196 -16.58 -5.33 1.71
N GLY A 197 -16.18 -4.29 1.01
CA GLY A 197 -16.73 -3.96 -0.30
C GLY A 197 -15.77 -3.20 -1.20
N THR A 198 -15.97 -3.34 -2.52
CA THR A 198 -15.28 -2.53 -3.53
C THR A 198 -16.08 -1.25 -3.76
N VAL A 199 -15.45 -0.09 -3.57
CA VAL A 199 -16.09 1.22 -3.76
C VAL A 199 -15.72 1.88 -5.10
N TRP A 200 -14.66 1.41 -5.72
CA TRP A 200 -14.24 1.83 -7.06
C TRP A 200 -13.54 0.69 -7.79
N GLN A 201 -13.76 0.59 -9.10
CA GLN A 201 -13.13 -0.42 -9.95
C GLN A 201 -12.91 0.08 -11.38
N ARG A 202 -11.76 -0.25 -11.93
CA ARG A 202 -11.41 -0.14 -13.34
C ARG A 202 -10.62 -1.37 -13.76
N ALA A 203 -11.26 -2.29 -14.46
CA ALA A 203 -10.76 -3.65 -14.72
C ALA A 203 -10.42 -4.37 -13.39
N ASP A 204 -9.16 -4.65 -13.11
CA ASP A 204 -8.66 -5.23 -11.86
C ASP A 204 -8.02 -4.18 -10.92
N ASP A 205 -7.92 -2.91 -11.32
CA ASP A 205 -7.64 -1.82 -10.38
C ASP A 205 -8.87 -1.60 -9.51
N ARG A 206 -8.71 -1.73 -8.21
CA ARG A 206 -9.83 -1.64 -7.26
C ARG A 206 -9.48 -0.84 -6.04
N VAL A 207 -10.48 -0.20 -5.46
CA VAL A 207 -10.42 0.33 -4.11
C VAL A 207 -11.34 -0.52 -3.23
N LEU A 208 -10.73 -1.33 -2.39
CA LEU A 208 -11.37 -2.18 -1.40
C LEU A 208 -11.47 -1.42 -0.09
N VAL A 209 -12.63 -1.45 0.53
CA VAL A 209 -12.87 -0.82 1.84
C VAL A 209 -13.42 -1.87 2.80
N ALA A 210 -12.90 -1.86 4.02
CA ALA A 210 -13.38 -2.71 5.09
C ALA A 210 -13.63 -1.91 6.37
N VAL A 211 -14.73 -2.18 7.08
CA VAL A 211 -15.12 -1.54 8.34
C VAL A 211 -15.01 -2.55 9.47
N ARG A 212 -14.32 -2.14 10.54
CA ARG A 212 -14.14 -2.96 11.73
C ARG A 212 -15.32 -2.90 12.68
#